data_c2c715cacc2c804ca6e5a7fab4b1a00b
#
_entry.id   c2c715cacc2c804ca6e5a7fab4b1a00b
#
_cell.length_a   1.000
_cell.length_b   1.000
_cell.length_c   1.000
_cell.angle_alpha   90.00
_cell.angle_beta   90.00
_cell.angle_gamma   90.00
#
_symmetry.space_group_name_H-M   'P 1'
#
loop_
_entity.id
_entity.type
_entity.pdbx_description
1 polymer ?
#
loop_
_entity_poly.entity_id
_entity_poly.type
_entity_poly.pdbx_seq_one_letter_code
_entity_poly.pdbx_strand_id
1 'polypeptide(L)'
;ADDANAISWNPAGLPGLRRKEFTSTYSDLYSLGITKSYMGLVLPFSDKIALGLDWGSVGFDDTELLFSENKLDFAFGFQPFSIFSFGLNAKYVFRDMQLDGTSYGKSSGVGYDIGFLLQPHKKLKLGMSVYDLNGTSVSYEDNASETILEQAVKLGIAIRPLENLVIAYDRGDRNHFGVEYTVANRLTLRSGFQNENLGIEKIN
;
A
#
# COMPACT_ATOMS: atom_id res chain seq x y z
N ALA A 1 -4.09 -5.19 7.36
CA ALA A 1 -2.88 -5.73 6.76
C ALA A 1 -2.58 -7.08 7.41
N ASP A 2 -3.04 -8.14 6.79
CA ASP A 2 -2.95 -9.54 7.25
C ASP A 2 -2.66 -10.49 6.07
N ASP A 3 -2.16 -9.95 4.98
CA ASP A 3 -1.68 -10.61 3.77
C ASP A 3 -0.46 -9.88 3.19
N ALA A 4 0.09 -10.37 2.08
CA ALA A 4 1.29 -9.82 1.44
C ALA A 4 1.13 -8.35 0.99
N ASN A 5 -0.10 -7.84 0.84
CA ASN A 5 -0.32 -6.41 0.55
C ASN A 5 0.04 -5.49 1.74
N ALA A 6 0.32 -6.07 2.93
CA ALA A 6 0.82 -5.32 4.08
C ALA A 6 2.08 -4.50 3.75
N ILE A 7 2.90 -4.93 2.78
CA ILE A 7 4.08 -4.18 2.30
C ILE A 7 3.69 -2.74 1.98
N SER A 8 2.71 -2.56 1.12
CA SER A 8 2.28 -1.24 0.66
C SER A 8 1.21 -0.58 1.55
N TRP A 9 0.42 -1.36 2.34
CA TRP A 9 -0.66 -0.78 3.15
C TRP A 9 -0.25 -0.40 4.56
N ASN A 10 0.45 -1.26 5.26
CA ASN A 10 0.98 -1.01 6.59
C ASN A 10 2.05 -2.05 6.92
N PRO A 11 3.33 -1.74 6.79
CA PRO A 11 4.42 -2.69 7.00
C PRO A 11 4.49 -3.25 8.42
N ALA A 12 3.83 -2.61 9.40
CA ALA A 12 3.68 -3.17 10.74
C ALA A 12 2.83 -4.45 10.79
N GLY A 13 2.09 -4.75 9.71
CA GLY A 13 1.33 -6.00 9.56
C GLY A 13 2.18 -7.22 9.23
N LEU A 14 3.37 -7.03 8.65
CA LEU A 14 4.22 -8.10 8.15
C LEU A 14 4.56 -9.18 9.20
N PRO A 15 4.92 -8.85 10.46
CA PRO A 15 5.22 -9.88 11.47
C PRO A 15 4.03 -10.76 11.85
N GLY A 16 2.81 -10.33 11.51
CA GLY A 16 1.60 -11.12 11.70
C GLY A 16 1.48 -12.31 10.73
N LEU A 17 2.19 -12.26 9.61
CA LEU A 17 2.23 -13.31 8.61
C LEU A 17 3.17 -14.43 9.07
N ARG A 18 2.64 -15.65 9.20
CA ARG A 18 3.37 -16.80 9.76
C ARG A 18 3.99 -17.70 8.68
N ARG A 19 3.75 -17.39 7.42
CA ARG A 19 4.21 -18.14 6.24
C ARG A 19 4.75 -17.19 5.21
N LYS A 20 5.63 -17.71 4.36
CA LYS A 20 6.01 -17.00 3.12
C LYS A 20 4.76 -16.84 2.28
N GLU A 21 4.52 -15.62 1.83
CA GLU A 21 3.38 -15.30 0.98
C GLU A 21 3.85 -14.60 -0.29
N PHE A 22 3.29 -15.02 -1.40
CA PHE A 22 3.45 -14.38 -2.69
C PHE A 22 2.08 -13.97 -3.20
N THR A 23 1.98 -12.76 -3.73
CA THR A 23 0.79 -12.25 -4.40
C THR A 23 1.16 -11.66 -5.75
N SER A 24 0.25 -11.74 -6.69
CA SER A 24 0.42 -11.13 -8.00
C SER A 24 -0.95 -10.72 -8.54
N THR A 25 -1.00 -9.56 -9.17
CA THR A 25 -2.21 -9.03 -9.79
C THR A 25 -1.83 -8.38 -11.11
N TYR A 26 -2.65 -8.61 -12.13
CA TYR A 26 -2.62 -7.91 -13.40
C TYR A 26 -4.03 -7.40 -13.72
N SER A 27 -4.12 -6.18 -14.19
CA SER A 27 -5.39 -5.56 -14.60
C SER A 27 -5.15 -4.73 -15.86
N ASP A 28 -6.02 -4.89 -16.83
CA ASP A 28 -6.21 -3.96 -17.95
C ASP A 28 -7.43 -3.11 -17.61
N LEU A 29 -7.20 -1.82 -17.44
CA LEU A 29 -8.23 -0.90 -16.98
C LEU A 29 -9.03 -0.37 -18.19
N TYR A 30 -10.28 -0.74 -18.22
CA TYR A 30 -11.28 -0.25 -19.21
C TYR A 30 -10.96 -0.60 -20.67
N SER A 31 -10.05 -1.51 -20.95
CA SER A 31 -9.56 -1.81 -22.31
C SER A 31 -9.10 -0.57 -23.08
N LEU A 32 -8.48 0.37 -22.36
CA LEU A 32 -7.95 1.63 -22.87
C LEU A 32 -6.42 1.64 -22.97
N GLY A 33 -5.79 0.47 -22.92
CA GLY A 33 -4.32 0.36 -22.92
C GLY A 33 -3.68 0.73 -21.58
N ILE A 34 -4.47 1.02 -20.53
CA ILE A 34 -3.94 1.29 -19.19
C ILE A 34 -3.77 -0.03 -18.46
N THR A 35 -2.54 -0.43 -18.24
CA THR A 35 -2.22 -1.68 -17.55
C THR A 35 -1.70 -1.41 -16.14
N LYS A 36 -2.06 -2.30 -15.22
CA LYS A 36 -1.55 -2.28 -13.85
C LYS A 36 -1.09 -3.68 -13.46
N SER A 37 0.17 -3.78 -13.04
CA SER A 37 0.77 -5.01 -12.54
C SER A 37 1.23 -4.80 -11.10
N TYR A 38 1.15 -5.85 -10.30
CA TYR A 38 1.66 -5.88 -8.94
C TYR A 38 2.16 -7.28 -8.61
N MET A 39 3.30 -7.35 -7.94
CA MET A 39 3.85 -8.58 -7.36
C MET A 39 4.39 -8.26 -5.98
N GLY A 40 4.09 -9.10 -4.99
CA GLY A 40 4.57 -8.94 -3.63
C GLY A 40 5.02 -10.26 -3.02
N LEU A 41 6.10 -10.22 -2.26
CA LEU A 41 6.69 -11.36 -1.55
C LEU A 41 6.96 -10.97 -0.10
N VAL A 42 6.44 -11.77 0.84
CA VAL A 42 6.73 -11.63 2.26
C VAL A 42 7.51 -12.84 2.76
N LEU A 43 8.57 -12.53 3.50
CA LEU A 43 9.50 -13.50 4.09
C LEU A 43 9.53 -13.31 5.61
N PRO A 44 8.77 -14.09 6.39
CA PRO A 44 8.93 -14.12 7.84
C PRO A 44 10.26 -14.77 8.20
N PHE A 45 11.06 -14.07 9.00
CA PHE A 45 12.34 -14.58 9.54
C PHE A 45 12.18 -15.20 10.91
N SER A 46 11.24 -14.67 11.68
CA SER A 46 10.89 -15.19 13.00
C SER A 46 9.45 -14.80 13.35
N ASP A 47 8.96 -15.20 14.50
CA ASP A 47 7.65 -14.77 15.01
C ASP A 47 7.54 -13.26 15.25
N LYS A 48 8.66 -12.53 15.18
CA LYS A 48 8.72 -11.10 15.45
C LYS A 48 9.19 -10.25 14.28
N ILE A 49 9.85 -10.84 13.29
CA ILE A 49 10.50 -10.10 12.20
C ILE A 49 10.06 -10.68 10.87
N ALA A 50 9.66 -9.80 9.97
CA ALA A 50 9.41 -10.15 8.58
C ALA A 50 9.91 -9.07 7.63
N LEU A 51 10.31 -9.48 6.44
CA LEU A 51 10.66 -8.61 5.31
C LEU A 51 9.61 -8.74 4.22
N GLY A 52 9.40 -7.65 3.52
CA GLY A 52 8.57 -7.57 2.32
C GLY A 52 9.33 -6.98 1.16
N LEU A 53 9.04 -7.46 -0.02
CA LEU A 53 9.50 -6.90 -1.29
C LEU A 53 8.30 -6.85 -2.21
N ASP A 54 8.01 -5.69 -2.79
CA ASP A 54 7.02 -5.63 -3.86
C ASP A 54 7.51 -4.82 -5.05
N TRP A 55 6.86 -5.07 -6.16
CA TRP A 55 6.98 -4.33 -7.39
C TRP A 55 5.59 -4.02 -7.92
N GLY A 56 5.35 -2.76 -8.21
CA GLY A 56 4.15 -2.26 -8.87
C GLY A 56 4.50 -1.55 -10.16
N SER A 57 3.67 -1.70 -11.18
CA SER A 57 3.82 -1.00 -12.45
C SER A 57 2.46 -0.51 -12.92
N VAL A 58 2.43 0.73 -13.39
CA VAL A 58 1.31 1.30 -14.14
C VAL A 58 1.86 1.78 -15.47
N GLY A 59 1.23 1.34 -16.56
CA GLY A 59 1.62 1.70 -17.91
C GLY A 59 0.42 2.15 -18.72
N PHE A 60 0.68 3.06 -19.66
CA PHE A 60 -0.23 3.45 -20.72
C PHE A 60 0.54 3.42 -22.02
N ASP A 61 0.01 2.68 -22.99
CA ASP A 61 0.64 2.50 -24.30
C ASP A 61 -0.41 2.80 -25.36
N ASP A 62 -0.26 3.93 -26.02
CA ASP A 62 -1.04 4.34 -27.17
C ASP A 62 -0.10 4.83 -28.28
N THR A 63 -0.63 5.05 -29.47
CA THR A 63 0.14 5.46 -30.66
C THR A 63 0.93 6.74 -30.46
N GLU A 64 0.44 7.65 -29.61
CA GLU A 64 1.03 8.96 -29.37
C GLU A 64 1.73 9.06 -28.00
N LEU A 65 1.22 8.37 -26.96
CA LEU A 65 1.70 8.47 -25.60
C LEU A 65 2.13 7.12 -25.03
N LEU A 66 3.41 7.02 -24.67
CA LEU A 66 3.95 5.94 -23.86
C LEU A 66 4.27 6.48 -22.46
N PHE A 67 3.64 5.90 -21.45
CA PHE A 67 3.91 6.23 -20.06
C PHE A 67 4.10 4.96 -19.25
N SER A 68 5.15 4.91 -18.45
CA SER A 68 5.31 3.86 -17.45
C SER A 68 5.79 4.42 -16.12
N GLU A 69 5.14 4.02 -15.05
CA GLU A 69 5.58 4.24 -13.69
C GLU A 69 5.79 2.89 -13.04
N ASN A 70 6.96 2.72 -12.44
CA ASN A 70 7.32 1.52 -11.70
C ASN A 70 7.69 1.92 -10.27
N LYS A 71 7.33 1.07 -9.32
CA LYS A 71 7.61 1.24 -7.90
C LYS A 71 8.17 -0.07 -7.34
N LEU A 72 9.26 0.03 -6.60
CA LEU A 72 9.83 -1.07 -5.81
C LEU A 72 9.76 -0.68 -4.34
N ASP A 73 9.17 -1.53 -3.51
CA ASP A 73 9.06 -1.35 -2.06
C ASP A 73 9.89 -2.41 -1.33
N PHE A 74 10.67 -1.96 -0.35
CA PHE A 74 11.41 -2.80 0.58
C PHE A 74 10.88 -2.53 1.99
N ALA A 75 10.15 -3.48 2.54
CA ALA A 75 9.50 -3.33 3.82
C ALA A 75 10.14 -4.21 4.89
N PHE A 76 10.23 -3.65 6.09
CA PHE A 76 10.65 -4.31 7.31
C PHE A 76 9.56 -4.18 8.37
N GLY A 77 9.17 -5.30 8.97
CA GLY A 77 8.21 -5.32 10.08
C GLY A 77 8.81 -5.95 11.32
N PHE A 78 8.54 -5.35 12.48
CA PHE A 78 9.00 -5.85 13.77
C PHE A 78 7.92 -5.77 14.84
N GLN A 79 7.71 -6.86 15.56
CA GLN A 79 6.76 -7.02 16.66
C GLN A 79 7.50 -7.28 17.97
N PRO A 80 7.97 -6.23 18.69
CA PRO A 80 8.67 -6.39 19.96
C PRO A 80 7.80 -7.04 21.04
N PHE A 81 6.51 -6.70 21.07
CA PHE A 81 5.52 -7.18 22.01
C PHE A 81 4.31 -7.75 21.30
N SER A 82 3.62 -8.69 21.90
CA SER A 82 2.43 -9.32 21.31
C SER A 82 1.29 -8.35 20.97
N ILE A 83 1.26 -7.20 21.63
CA ILE A 83 0.23 -6.17 21.46
C ILE A 83 0.63 -5.04 20.52
N PHE A 84 1.91 -4.96 20.10
CA PHE A 84 2.42 -3.83 19.33
C PHE A 84 3.41 -4.28 18.27
N SER A 85 3.25 -3.76 17.06
CA SER A 85 4.23 -3.88 15.99
C SER A 85 4.42 -2.55 15.27
N PHE A 86 5.59 -2.38 14.69
CA PHE A 86 5.89 -1.28 13.79
C PHE A 86 6.56 -1.80 12.52
N GLY A 87 6.53 -0.98 11.47
CA GLY A 87 7.15 -1.31 10.21
C GLY A 87 7.65 -0.08 9.49
N LEU A 88 8.64 -0.30 8.65
CA LEU A 88 9.23 0.71 7.78
C LEU A 88 9.14 0.22 6.34
N ASN A 89 8.94 1.12 5.41
CA ASN A 89 9.00 0.86 3.99
C ASN A 89 9.87 1.90 3.31
N ALA A 90 10.79 1.45 2.45
CA ALA A 90 11.54 2.29 1.53
C ALA A 90 11.06 1.98 0.12
N LYS A 91 10.59 2.99 -0.60
CA LYS A 91 10.08 2.86 -1.96
C LYS A 91 11.00 3.57 -2.94
N TYR A 92 11.25 2.95 -4.07
CA TYR A 92 11.93 3.54 -5.20
C TYR A 92 10.95 3.63 -6.38
N VAL A 93 10.68 4.84 -6.83
CA VAL A 93 9.77 5.12 -7.95
C VAL A 93 10.60 5.55 -9.15
N PHE A 94 10.29 5.02 -10.32
CA PHE A 94 10.89 5.47 -11.56
C PHE A 94 9.83 5.52 -12.67
N ARG A 95 9.94 6.58 -13.49
CA ARG A 95 9.01 6.91 -14.56
C ARG A 95 9.75 7.08 -15.88
N ASP A 96 9.10 6.70 -16.95
CA ASP A 96 9.51 6.99 -18.32
C ASP A 96 8.29 7.50 -19.09
N MET A 97 8.46 8.60 -19.82
CA MET A 97 7.40 9.21 -20.59
C MET A 97 7.90 9.60 -21.97
N GLN A 98 7.15 9.21 -23.00
CA GLN A 98 7.40 9.55 -24.38
C GLN A 98 6.09 10.03 -25.02
N LEU A 99 6.15 11.09 -25.83
CA LEU A 99 5.03 11.64 -26.60
C LEU A 99 5.49 11.81 -28.05
N ASP A 100 4.73 11.27 -28.99
CA ASP A 100 5.04 11.31 -30.43
C ASP A 100 6.47 10.81 -30.75
N GLY A 101 6.94 9.77 -30.05
CA GLY A 101 8.29 9.24 -30.19
C GLY A 101 9.41 10.10 -29.61
N THR A 102 9.06 11.24 -29.01
CA THR A 102 10.00 12.12 -28.30
C THR A 102 10.02 11.77 -26.82
N SER A 103 11.20 11.46 -26.26
CA SER A 103 11.35 11.23 -24.82
C SER A 103 11.24 12.56 -24.07
N TYR A 104 10.33 12.59 -23.11
CA TYR A 104 10.18 13.69 -22.15
C TYR A 104 10.99 13.48 -20.86
N GLY A 105 11.83 12.44 -20.88
CA GLY A 105 12.80 12.17 -19.84
C GLY A 105 12.40 11.03 -18.91
N LYS A 106 13.42 10.55 -18.21
CA LYS A 106 13.30 9.60 -17.12
C LYS A 106 13.39 10.35 -15.82
N SER A 107 12.59 9.92 -14.86
CA SER A 107 12.67 10.47 -13.52
C SER A 107 12.64 9.36 -12.47
N SER A 108 13.29 9.58 -11.34
CA SER A 108 13.28 8.64 -10.24
C SER A 108 13.30 9.35 -8.89
N GLY A 109 12.79 8.67 -7.87
CA GLY A 109 12.74 9.20 -6.53
C GLY A 109 12.65 8.11 -5.47
N VAL A 110 12.93 8.51 -4.22
CA VAL A 110 12.86 7.63 -3.04
C VAL A 110 11.87 8.20 -2.05
N GLY A 111 11.01 7.35 -1.53
CA GLY A 111 10.05 7.66 -0.48
C GLY A 111 10.20 6.70 0.70
N TYR A 112 9.69 7.12 1.85
CA TYR A 112 9.69 6.33 3.07
C TYR A 112 8.33 6.35 3.73
N ASP A 113 7.90 5.18 4.23
CA ASP A 113 6.68 5.06 5.01
C ASP A 113 6.98 4.44 6.37
N ILE A 114 6.15 4.76 7.35
CA ILE A 114 6.17 4.13 8.66
C ILE A 114 4.78 3.67 9.04
N GLY A 115 4.70 2.48 9.62
CA GLY A 115 3.46 1.89 10.08
C GLY A 115 3.51 1.47 11.53
N PHE A 116 2.35 1.51 12.18
CA PHE A 116 2.13 1.05 13.54
C PHE A 116 0.86 0.21 13.62
N LEU A 117 0.91 -0.86 14.39
CA LEU A 117 -0.25 -1.67 14.75
C LEU A 117 -0.27 -1.89 16.25
N LEU A 118 -1.43 -1.68 16.85
CA LEU A 118 -1.71 -1.96 18.25
C LEU A 118 -2.87 -2.95 18.33
N GLN A 119 -2.67 -4.07 19.02
CA GLN A 119 -3.70 -5.09 19.26
C GLN A 119 -3.88 -5.31 20.76
N PRO A 120 -4.58 -4.39 21.46
CA PRO A 120 -4.74 -4.48 22.91
C PRO A 120 -5.60 -5.66 23.33
N HIS A 121 -6.41 -6.18 22.42
CA HIS A 121 -7.25 -7.36 22.63
C HIS A 121 -7.37 -8.19 21.35
N LYS A 122 -7.62 -9.50 21.46
CA LYS A 122 -7.78 -10.41 20.30
C LYS A 122 -8.84 -9.95 19.30
N LYS A 123 -9.83 -9.19 19.77
CA LYS A 123 -10.96 -8.69 18.98
C LYS A 123 -10.79 -7.26 18.48
N LEU A 124 -9.69 -6.58 18.80
CA LEU A 124 -9.49 -5.17 18.45
C LEU A 124 -8.09 -4.95 17.90
N LYS A 125 -8.00 -4.42 16.70
CA LYS A 125 -6.76 -3.90 16.10
C LYS A 125 -6.91 -2.42 15.77
N LEU A 126 -5.90 -1.65 16.08
CA LEU A 126 -5.75 -0.25 15.69
C LEU A 126 -4.51 -0.13 14.81
N GLY A 127 -4.62 0.60 13.72
CA GLY A 127 -3.56 0.81 12.77
C GLY A 127 -3.32 2.28 12.50
N MET A 128 -2.07 2.65 12.28
CA MET A 128 -1.65 3.94 11.76
C MET A 128 -0.57 3.72 10.73
N SER A 129 -0.66 4.44 9.62
CA SER A 129 0.39 4.51 8.61
C SER A 129 0.63 5.96 8.22
N VAL A 130 1.88 6.34 8.12
CA VAL A 130 2.32 7.61 7.54
C VAL A 130 3.09 7.27 6.28
N TYR A 131 2.54 7.69 5.16
CA TYR A 131 3.11 7.49 3.84
C TYR A 131 3.91 8.71 3.44
N ASP A 132 4.94 8.48 2.65
CA ASP A 132 5.74 9.52 2.01
C ASP A 132 6.26 10.57 2.99
N LEU A 133 6.92 10.11 4.08
CA LEU A 133 7.46 10.93 5.17
C LEU A 133 8.29 12.12 4.69
N ASN A 134 8.98 11.95 3.56
CA ASN A 134 9.85 12.96 2.96
C ASN A 134 9.18 13.75 1.82
N GLY A 135 7.88 13.52 1.53
CA GLY A 135 7.24 14.00 0.31
C GLY A 135 8.00 13.44 -0.90
N THR A 136 7.61 12.24 -1.37
CA THR A 136 8.37 11.55 -2.42
C THR A 136 8.43 12.40 -3.68
N SER A 137 9.63 12.87 -4.01
CA SER A 137 9.91 13.66 -5.20
C SER A 137 10.71 12.83 -6.19
N VAL A 138 10.42 13.01 -7.47
CA VAL A 138 11.24 12.48 -8.56
C VAL A 138 12.11 13.56 -9.14
N SER A 139 13.32 13.21 -9.53
CA SER A 139 14.26 14.10 -10.20
C SER A 139 14.40 13.69 -11.65
N TYR A 140 14.41 14.66 -12.53
CA TYR A 140 14.62 14.51 -13.96
C TYR A 140 16.09 14.70 -14.32
N GLU A 141 16.47 14.30 -15.54
CA GLU A 141 17.85 14.40 -16.03
C GLU A 141 18.36 15.86 -16.10
N ASP A 142 17.48 16.84 -16.25
CA ASP A 142 17.78 18.27 -16.27
C ASP A 142 17.89 18.92 -14.87
N ASN A 143 17.89 18.10 -13.80
CA ASN A 143 17.86 18.51 -12.39
C ASN A 143 16.55 19.18 -11.94
N ALA A 144 15.50 19.20 -12.75
CA ALA A 144 14.18 19.55 -12.27
C ALA A 144 13.69 18.46 -11.31
N SER A 145 12.89 18.84 -10.32
CA SER A 145 12.28 17.90 -9.39
C SER A 145 10.81 18.23 -9.19
N GLU A 146 10.00 17.20 -9.04
CA GLU A 146 8.57 17.27 -8.79
C GLU A 146 8.19 16.38 -7.63
N THR A 147 7.42 16.89 -6.68
CA THR A 147 6.84 16.06 -5.62
C THR A 147 5.63 15.32 -6.19
N ILE A 148 5.73 14.00 -6.29
CA ILE A 148 4.71 13.15 -6.90
C ILE A 148 3.77 12.53 -5.88
N LEU A 149 4.24 12.38 -4.63
CA LEU A 149 3.45 11.86 -3.51
C LEU A 149 3.66 12.75 -2.30
N GLU A 150 2.59 13.37 -1.86
CA GLU A 150 2.57 14.15 -0.62
C GLU A 150 2.46 13.23 0.60
N GLN A 151 2.93 13.72 1.74
CA GLN A 151 2.78 13.00 3.00
C GLN A 151 1.29 12.77 3.31
N ALA A 152 0.94 11.54 3.62
CA ALA A 152 -0.41 11.15 3.96
C ALA A 152 -0.45 10.30 5.24
N VAL A 153 -1.46 10.51 6.07
CA VAL A 153 -1.69 9.72 7.28
C VAL A 153 -2.98 8.93 7.13
N LYS A 154 -2.92 7.63 7.41
CA LYS A 154 -4.09 6.75 7.46
C LYS A 154 -4.22 6.15 8.85
N LEU A 155 -5.45 6.13 9.36
CA LEU A 155 -5.82 5.54 10.63
C LEU A 155 -6.86 4.45 10.39
N GLY A 156 -6.68 3.30 11.02
CA GLY A 156 -7.58 2.18 10.85
C GLY A 156 -7.99 1.55 12.18
N ILE A 157 -9.20 1.02 12.21
CA ILE A 157 -9.71 0.19 13.29
C ILE A 157 -10.35 -1.06 12.69
N ALA A 158 -10.04 -2.22 13.27
CA ALA A 158 -10.70 -3.46 12.93
C ALA A 158 -11.20 -4.15 14.21
N ILE A 159 -12.45 -4.57 14.20
CA ILE A 159 -13.06 -5.33 15.29
C ILE A 159 -13.45 -6.72 14.80
N ARG A 160 -13.32 -7.70 15.68
CA ARG A 160 -13.73 -9.09 15.44
C ARG A 160 -14.81 -9.48 16.45
N PRO A 161 -16.08 -9.12 16.20
CA PRO A 161 -17.19 -9.43 17.14
C PRO A 161 -17.36 -10.94 17.34
N LEU A 162 -17.23 -11.69 16.25
CA LEU A 162 -17.25 -13.15 16.19
C LEU A 162 -15.92 -13.67 15.62
N GLU A 163 -15.59 -14.92 15.84
CA GLU A 163 -14.33 -15.51 15.33
C GLU A 163 -14.23 -15.48 13.80
N ASN A 164 -15.36 -15.56 13.14
CA ASN A 164 -15.50 -15.58 11.69
C ASN A 164 -15.99 -14.27 11.06
N LEU A 165 -16.11 -13.18 11.83
CA LEU A 165 -16.57 -11.88 11.36
C LEU A 165 -15.55 -10.79 11.71
N VAL A 166 -15.08 -10.09 10.69
CA VAL A 166 -14.24 -8.87 10.82
C VAL A 166 -14.98 -7.68 10.25
N ILE A 167 -14.99 -6.57 10.98
CA ILE A 167 -15.48 -5.28 10.53
C ILE A 167 -14.31 -4.31 10.64
N ALA A 168 -14.01 -3.61 9.56
CA ALA A 168 -12.90 -2.67 9.50
C ALA A 168 -13.36 -1.30 8.99
N TYR A 169 -12.72 -0.27 9.51
CA TYR A 169 -12.88 1.10 9.05
C TYR A 169 -11.51 1.76 8.98
N ASP A 170 -11.21 2.40 7.86
CA ASP A 170 -9.99 3.17 7.64
C ASP A 170 -10.33 4.60 7.23
N ARG A 171 -9.60 5.55 7.79
CA ARG A 171 -9.68 6.96 7.47
C ARG A 171 -8.32 7.44 6.94
N GLY A 172 -8.33 8.07 5.77
CA GLY A 172 -7.18 8.69 5.12
C GLY A 172 -7.66 9.78 4.17
N ASP A 173 -7.16 9.77 2.95
CA ASP A 173 -7.67 10.55 1.81
C ASP A 173 -9.15 10.23 1.52
N ARG A 174 -9.51 8.98 1.69
CA ARG A 174 -10.88 8.45 1.61
C ARG A 174 -11.20 7.65 2.86
N ASN A 175 -12.49 7.53 3.15
CA ASN A 175 -12.99 6.62 4.17
C ASN A 175 -13.28 5.27 3.52
N HIS A 176 -12.78 4.19 4.14
CA HIS A 176 -13.06 2.83 3.70
C HIS A 176 -13.77 2.08 4.82
N PHE A 177 -14.81 1.39 4.49
CA PHE A 177 -15.50 0.47 5.39
C PHE A 177 -15.52 -0.92 4.75
N GLY A 178 -15.19 -1.94 5.53
CA GLY A 178 -15.14 -3.33 5.06
C GLY A 178 -15.72 -4.30 6.06
N VAL A 179 -16.31 -5.36 5.52
CA VAL A 179 -16.80 -6.51 6.28
C VAL A 179 -16.27 -7.77 5.63
N GLU A 180 -15.74 -8.66 6.44
CA GLU A 180 -15.31 -9.99 6.05
C GLU A 180 -16.01 -11.04 6.90
N TYR A 181 -16.60 -12.03 6.25
CA TYR A 181 -17.26 -13.15 6.91
C TYR A 181 -16.77 -14.48 6.35
N THR A 182 -16.24 -15.34 7.22
CA THR A 182 -15.72 -16.65 6.86
C THR A 182 -16.72 -17.75 7.21
N VAL A 183 -17.18 -18.48 6.19
CA VAL A 183 -18.13 -19.61 6.32
C VAL A 183 -17.37 -20.90 6.43
N ALA A 184 -17.66 -21.68 7.48
CA ALA A 184 -17.11 -23.03 7.73
C ALA A 184 -15.57 -23.11 7.60
N ASN A 185 -14.84 -22.03 7.89
CA ASN A 185 -13.38 -21.91 7.75
C ASN A 185 -12.84 -22.23 6.35
N ARG A 186 -13.66 -22.08 5.31
CA ARG A 186 -13.31 -22.45 3.92
C ARG A 186 -13.60 -21.38 2.90
N LEU A 187 -14.71 -20.67 3.07
CA LEU A 187 -15.14 -19.63 2.15
C LEU A 187 -15.16 -18.29 2.86
N THR A 188 -14.43 -17.33 2.35
CA THR A 188 -14.43 -15.95 2.88
C THR A 188 -15.12 -15.02 1.92
N LEU A 189 -16.18 -14.37 2.39
CA LEU A 189 -16.91 -13.33 1.68
C LEU A 189 -16.44 -11.98 2.18
N ARG A 190 -16.13 -11.08 1.25
CA ARG A 190 -15.69 -9.72 1.54
C ARG A 190 -16.58 -8.73 0.81
N SER A 191 -16.99 -7.69 1.52
CA SER A 191 -17.71 -6.56 0.96
C SER A 191 -17.19 -5.27 1.59
N GLY A 192 -17.21 -4.19 0.83
CA GLY A 192 -16.78 -2.90 1.33
C GLY A 192 -17.24 -1.78 0.43
N PHE A 193 -17.18 -0.58 0.96
CA PHE A 193 -17.38 0.64 0.20
C PHE A 193 -16.36 1.68 0.61
N GLN A 194 -16.09 2.61 -0.30
CA GLN A 194 -15.28 3.79 -0.03
C GLN A 194 -16.11 5.04 -0.33
N ASN A 195 -15.86 6.09 0.45
CA ASN A 195 -16.46 7.39 0.23
C ASN A 195 -15.36 8.46 0.27
N GLU A 196 -15.42 9.42 -0.62
CA GLU A 196 -14.53 10.57 -0.57
C GLU A 196 -14.79 11.34 0.72
N ASN A 197 -13.72 11.74 1.41
CA ASN A 197 -13.85 12.74 2.44
C ASN A 197 -14.32 14.01 1.71
N LEU A 198 -15.59 14.37 1.87
CA LEU A 198 -16.05 15.71 1.56
C LEU A 198 -15.19 16.63 2.42
N GLY A 199 -14.11 17.16 1.82
CA GLY A 199 -13.20 18.05 2.49
C GLY A 199 -14.05 19.18 3.07
N ILE A 200 -13.93 19.39 4.37
CA ILE A 200 -14.24 20.70 4.92
C ILE A 200 -13.23 21.59 4.20
N GLU A 201 -13.68 22.36 3.22
CA GLU A 201 -12.89 23.41 2.60
C GLU A 201 -12.22 24.17 3.75
N LYS A 202 -10.90 24.22 3.71
CA LYS A 202 -10.16 25.12 4.59
C LYS A 202 -10.66 26.51 4.23
N ILE A 203 -11.57 27.03 5.04
CA ILE A 203 -11.92 28.45 5.02
C ILE A 203 -10.62 29.16 5.42
N ASN A 204 -9.99 29.76 4.45
CA ASN A 204 -8.86 30.68 4.64
C ASN A 204 -9.36 31.97 5.29
#